data_e2c94a00d0e4f7ce416eac550efd85a6
#
_entry.id   e2c94a00d0e4f7ce416eac550efd85a6
#
_cell.length_a   1.000
_cell.length_b   1.000
_cell.length_c   1.000
_cell.angle_alpha   90.00
_cell.angle_beta   90.00
_cell.angle_gamma   90.00
#
_symmetry.space_group_name_H-M   'P 1'
#
loop_
_entity.id
_entity.type
_entity.pdbx_description
1 polymer ?
#
loop_
_entity_poly.entity_id
_entity_poly.type
_entity_poly.pdbx_seq_one_letter_code
_entity_poly.pdbx_strand_id
1 'polypeptide(L)'
;VCRSRFAHEVRPVLINSWEAAYFDFTGDTIVDLAKEAASLGIDMVVMDDGWFGKRDDDNSSLGDWFVNEKKLGGTLSELIDRVHAQGVKFGIWIEPEMVNEDSNLYREHPDWAIRIPGKLPVRSRNQLILDFSRKEVRDNIFDQICAVFDQGKIDYVKWDMNRSMADVYAGNLAYDYVLGVYDFMERLVTRYPDILLEGCSGGGGRF
;
A
#
# COMPACT_ATOMS: atom_id res chain seq x y z
N VAL A 1 -5.50 -0.74 19.02
CA VAL A 1 -6.80 -1.32 19.36
C VAL A 1 -7.75 -1.11 18.19
N CYS A 2 -8.26 -2.20 17.62
CA CYS A 2 -9.16 -2.15 16.47
C CYS A 2 -10.49 -1.49 16.86
N ARG A 3 -10.82 -0.35 16.26
CA ARG A 3 -12.08 0.37 16.44
C ARG A 3 -13.05 0.19 15.25
N SER A 4 -12.64 -0.57 14.24
CA SER A 4 -13.46 -0.80 13.05
C SER A 4 -14.59 -1.81 13.33
N ARG A 5 -15.57 -1.89 12.43
CA ARG A 5 -16.63 -2.91 12.47
C ARG A 5 -16.08 -4.34 12.51
N PHE A 6 -14.86 -4.55 12.01
CA PHE A 6 -14.19 -5.84 11.98
C PHE A 6 -13.64 -6.30 13.34
N ALA A 7 -13.77 -5.52 14.41
CA ALA A 7 -13.19 -5.86 15.72
C ALA A 7 -13.65 -7.24 16.26
N HIS A 8 -14.86 -7.66 15.91
CA HIS A 8 -15.49 -8.91 16.37
C HIS A 8 -15.82 -9.88 15.24
N GLU A 9 -15.43 -9.56 14.00
CA GLU A 9 -15.67 -10.44 12.85
C GLU A 9 -14.53 -11.48 12.71
N VAL A 10 -14.90 -12.66 12.23
CA VAL A 10 -13.92 -13.70 11.85
C VAL A 10 -13.12 -13.16 10.67
N ARG A 11 -11.80 -13.30 10.74
CA ARG A 11 -10.92 -12.86 9.64
C ARG A 11 -11.05 -13.81 8.46
N PRO A 12 -11.15 -13.26 7.22
CA PRO A 12 -11.16 -14.11 6.03
C PRO A 12 -9.82 -14.84 5.89
N VAL A 13 -9.88 -16.06 5.39
CA VAL A 13 -8.69 -16.76 4.92
C VAL A 13 -8.27 -16.14 3.59
N LEU A 14 -7.04 -15.69 3.48
CA LEU A 14 -6.55 -15.03 2.28
C LEU A 14 -5.33 -15.73 1.67
N ILE A 15 -5.16 -15.58 0.36
CA ILE A 15 -3.92 -15.84 -0.36
C ILE A 15 -3.37 -14.51 -0.87
N ASN A 16 -2.07 -14.33 -0.71
CA ASN A 16 -1.35 -13.13 -1.17
C ASN A 16 -0.48 -13.50 -2.37
N SER A 17 -0.43 -12.65 -3.39
CA SER A 17 0.30 -12.92 -4.63
C SER A 17 1.83 -12.84 -4.49
N TRP A 18 2.37 -12.27 -3.40
CA TRP A 18 3.80 -11.97 -3.29
C TRP A 18 4.69 -13.20 -3.51
N GLU A 19 4.53 -14.23 -2.67
CA GLU A 19 5.37 -15.44 -2.79
C GLU A 19 5.07 -16.29 -4.03
N ALA A 20 3.90 -16.08 -4.65
CA ALA A 20 3.52 -16.79 -5.87
C ALA A 20 4.15 -16.20 -7.15
N ALA A 21 4.32 -14.86 -7.19
CA ALA A 21 4.66 -14.18 -8.44
C ALA A 21 5.62 -12.99 -8.28
N TYR A 22 5.86 -12.49 -7.07
CA TYR A 22 6.60 -11.25 -6.82
C TYR A 22 6.11 -10.12 -7.73
N PHE A 23 7.00 -9.49 -8.51
CA PHE A 23 6.66 -8.44 -9.47
C PHE A 23 6.21 -8.97 -10.84
N ASP A 24 6.37 -10.27 -11.12
CA ASP A 24 6.06 -10.88 -12.41
C ASP A 24 4.63 -11.41 -12.45
N PHE A 25 3.67 -10.51 -12.54
CA PHE A 25 2.25 -10.84 -12.64
C PHE A 25 1.51 -9.89 -13.58
N THR A 26 0.34 -10.33 -14.04
CA THR A 26 -0.65 -9.57 -14.79
C THR A 26 -2.01 -9.67 -14.10
N GLY A 27 -3.00 -8.93 -14.58
CA GLY A 27 -4.37 -9.10 -14.09
C GLY A 27 -4.89 -10.54 -14.26
N ASP A 28 -4.49 -11.23 -15.33
CA ASP A 28 -4.87 -12.65 -15.54
C ASP A 28 -4.26 -13.56 -14.48
N THR A 29 -3.01 -13.32 -14.07
CA THR A 29 -2.37 -14.05 -12.97
C THR A 29 -3.17 -13.93 -11.67
N ILE A 30 -3.65 -12.71 -11.34
CA ILE A 30 -4.46 -12.48 -10.14
C ILE A 30 -5.82 -13.18 -10.22
N VAL A 31 -6.46 -13.18 -11.41
CA VAL A 31 -7.73 -13.89 -11.62
C VAL A 31 -7.55 -15.41 -11.56
N ASP A 32 -6.44 -15.95 -12.04
CA ASP A 32 -6.15 -17.39 -11.93
C ASP A 32 -5.91 -17.80 -10.48
N LEU A 33 -5.18 -16.99 -9.69
CA LEU A 33 -5.08 -17.17 -8.24
C LEU A 33 -6.46 -17.12 -7.55
N ALA A 34 -7.37 -16.26 -8.02
CA ALA A 34 -8.71 -16.16 -7.47
C ALA A 34 -9.55 -17.44 -7.75
N LYS A 35 -9.41 -18.03 -8.95
CA LYS A 35 -10.06 -19.32 -9.28
C LYS A 35 -9.57 -20.46 -8.39
N GLU A 36 -8.24 -20.56 -8.21
CA GLU A 36 -7.66 -21.57 -7.33
C GLU A 36 -8.09 -21.35 -5.87
N ALA A 37 -8.06 -20.11 -5.38
CA ALA A 37 -8.53 -19.75 -4.06
C ALA A 37 -9.99 -20.19 -3.83
N ALA A 38 -10.88 -19.90 -4.76
CA ALA A 38 -12.29 -20.30 -4.71
C ALA A 38 -12.43 -21.82 -4.63
N SER A 39 -11.66 -22.57 -5.41
CA SER A 39 -11.69 -24.04 -5.45
C SER A 39 -11.29 -24.68 -4.12
N LEU A 40 -10.43 -23.99 -3.34
CA LEU A 40 -9.90 -24.41 -2.06
C LEU A 40 -10.70 -23.87 -0.86
N GLY A 41 -11.74 -23.07 -1.10
CA GLY A 41 -12.52 -22.43 -0.02
C GLY A 41 -11.79 -21.26 0.65
N ILE A 42 -10.83 -20.63 -0.02
CA ILE A 42 -10.16 -19.41 0.44
C ILE A 42 -11.07 -18.22 0.12
N ASP A 43 -11.21 -17.29 1.06
CA ASP A 43 -12.21 -16.21 1.00
C ASP A 43 -11.73 -14.99 0.15
N MET A 44 -10.41 -14.82 -0.03
CA MET A 44 -9.85 -13.58 -0.56
C MET A 44 -8.52 -13.78 -1.29
N VAL A 45 -8.31 -13.00 -2.36
CA VAL A 45 -7.01 -12.82 -3.02
C VAL A 45 -6.51 -11.40 -2.78
N VAL A 46 -5.23 -11.27 -2.39
CA VAL A 46 -4.57 -9.98 -2.20
C VAL A 46 -3.52 -9.77 -3.29
N MET A 47 -3.71 -8.75 -4.11
CA MET A 47 -2.70 -8.27 -5.06
C MET A 47 -1.65 -7.47 -4.29
N ASP A 48 -0.44 -8.02 -4.17
CA ASP A 48 0.67 -7.41 -3.43
C ASP A 48 1.43 -6.38 -4.28
N ASP A 49 2.65 -6.00 -3.89
CA ASP A 49 3.48 -4.98 -4.53
C ASP A 49 3.67 -5.20 -6.04
N GLY A 50 3.68 -4.10 -6.81
CA GLY A 50 3.97 -4.13 -8.25
C GLY A 50 2.82 -3.73 -9.18
N TRP A 51 1.65 -3.34 -8.67
CA TRP A 51 0.46 -2.99 -9.48
C TRP A 51 0.43 -1.55 -9.98
N PHE A 52 1.31 -0.67 -9.48
CA PHE A 52 1.28 0.78 -9.68
C PHE A 52 2.52 1.32 -10.40
N GLY A 53 2.42 2.50 -11.01
CA GLY A 53 3.52 3.22 -11.62
C GLY A 53 4.30 2.38 -12.64
N LYS A 54 5.63 2.33 -12.47
CA LYS A 54 6.56 1.49 -13.22
C LYS A 54 7.18 0.40 -12.33
N ARG A 55 6.43 -0.06 -11.35
CA ARG A 55 6.89 -0.95 -10.29
C ARG A 55 7.05 -2.40 -10.76
N ASP A 56 8.14 -2.69 -11.46
CA ASP A 56 8.52 -4.03 -11.90
C ASP A 56 9.69 -4.62 -11.08
N ASP A 57 10.18 -3.86 -10.12
CA ASP A 57 11.17 -4.21 -9.11
C ASP A 57 11.04 -3.24 -7.90
N ASP A 58 11.92 -3.36 -6.89
CA ASP A 58 11.87 -2.52 -5.70
C ASP A 58 12.64 -1.18 -5.82
N ASN A 59 13.10 -0.81 -7.02
CA ASN A 59 13.91 0.38 -7.23
C ASN A 59 13.11 1.65 -7.58
N SER A 60 11.84 1.52 -7.98
CA SER A 60 11.07 2.63 -8.53
C SER A 60 9.64 2.71 -8.01
N SER A 61 9.01 3.85 -8.23
CA SER A 61 7.57 4.13 -8.17
C SER A 61 6.91 4.19 -6.80
N LEU A 62 7.56 3.83 -5.67
CA LEU A 62 6.96 4.18 -4.38
C LEU A 62 6.74 5.69 -4.29
N GLY A 63 5.52 6.12 -3.96
CA GLY A 63 5.05 7.49 -4.00
C GLY A 63 4.18 7.84 -5.20
N ASP A 64 4.19 7.01 -6.25
CA ASP A 64 3.41 7.19 -7.48
C ASP A 64 2.23 6.21 -7.51
N TRP A 65 1.20 6.49 -6.72
CA TRP A 65 0.06 5.59 -6.53
C TRP A 65 -0.97 5.72 -7.64
N PHE A 66 -0.63 5.29 -8.84
CA PHE A 66 -1.55 5.15 -9.97
C PHE A 66 -1.43 3.78 -10.63
N VAL A 67 -2.56 3.23 -11.02
CA VAL A 67 -2.65 1.87 -11.55
C VAL A 67 -1.84 1.71 -12.83
N ASN A 68 -1.05 0.64 -12.94
CA ASN A 68 -0.40 0.24 -14.17
C ASN A 68 -1.34 -0.63 -15.01
N GLU A 69 -2.29 0.02 -15.70
CA GLU A 69 -3.29 -0.67 -16.54
C GLU A 69 -2.67 -1.55 -17.62
N LYS A 70 -1.50 -1.16 -18.14
CA LYS A 70 -0.78 -1.96 -19.12
C LYS A 70 -0.35 -3.31 -18.54
N LYS A 71 0.17 -3.31 -17.31
CA LYS A 71 0.58 -4.52 -16.59
C LYS A 71 -0.62 -5.38 -16.22
N LEU A 72 -1.69 -4.76 -15.76
CA LEU A 72 -2.92 -5.47 -15.40
C LEU A 72 -3.70 -5.98 -16.62
N GLY A 73 -3.45 -5.44 -17.82
CA GLY A 73 -4.17 -5.77 -19.04
C GLY A 73 -5.59 -5.18 -19.10
N GLY A 74 -5.85 -4.15 -18.29
CA GLY A 74 -7.14 -3.45 -18.18
C GLY A 74 -7.18 -2.54 -16.97
N THR A 75 -8.34 -1.99 -16.66
CA THR A 75 -8.56 -1.14 -15.49
C THR A 75 -8.57 -1.94 -14.19
N LEU A 76 -8.30 -1.26 -13.07
CA LEU A 76 -8.42 -1.89 -11.74
C LEU A 76 -9.87 -2.34 -11.48
N SER A 77 -10.86 -1.56 -11.89
CA SER A 77 -12.28 -1.93 -11.74
C SER A 77 -12.60 -3.26 -12.43
N GLU A 78 -12.17 -3.43 -13.69
CA GLU A 78 -12.35 -4.69 -14.43
C GLU A 78 -11.67 -5.87 -13.74
N LEU A 79 -10.46 -5.68 -13.21
CA LEU A 79 -9.77 -6.73 -12.47
C LEU A 79 -10.55 -7.13 -11.20
N ILE A 80 -11.00 -6.14 -10.42
CA ILE A 80 -11.79 -6.37 -9.20
C ILE A 80 -13.06 -7.14 -9.51
N ASP A 81 -13.80 -6.74 -10.57
CA ASP A 81 -15.03 -7.42 -10.99
C ASP A 81 -14.77 -8.87 -11.42
N ARG A 82 -13.67 -9.12 -12.13
CA ARG A 82 -13.24 -10.47 -12.54
C ARG A 82 -12.87 -11.36 -11.35
N VAL A 83 -12.24 -10.80 -10.31
CA VAL A 83 -11.92 -11.52 -9.07
C VAL A 83 -13.19 -11.82 -8.30
N HIS A 84 -14.08 -10.85 -8.10
CA HIS A 84 -15.36 -11.05 -7.42
C HIS A 84 -16.25 -12.08 -8.15
N ALA A 85 -16.19 -12.14 -9.47
CA ALA A 85 -16.92 -13.14 -10.27
C ALA A 85 -16.47 -14.58 -9.99
N GLN A 86 -15.29 -14.80 -9.39
CA GLN A 86 -14.86 -16.11 -8.89
C GLN A 86 -15.44 -16.46 -7.51
N GLY A 87 -16.17 -15.55 -6.87
CA GLY A 87 -16.74 -15.75 -5.53
C GLY A 87 -15.80 -15.44 -4.37
N VAL A 88 -14.67 -14.82 -4.64
CA VAL A 88 -13.68 -14.40 -3.62
C VAL A 88 -13.58 -12.87 -3.52
N LYS A 89 -13.15 -12.37 -2.38
CA LYS A 89 -12.91 -10.95 -2.12
C LYS A 89 -11.59 -10.50 -2.74
N PHE A 90 -11.47 -9.17 -2.97
CA PHE A 90 -10.25 -8.55 -3.50
C PHE A 90 -9.56 -7.68 -2.45
N GLY A 91 -8.26 -7.89 -2.27
CA GLY A 91 -7.39 -7.05 -1.45
C GLY A 91 -6.26 -6.44 -2.26
N ILE A 92 -5.70 -5.33 -1.76
CA ILE A 92 -4.61 -4.60 -2.39
C ILE A 92 -3.54 -4.23 -1.36
N TRP A 93 -2.28 -4.21 -1.80
CA TRP A 93 -1.13 -3.79 -1.00
C TRP A 93 -0.82 -2.31 -1.22
N ILE A 94 -0.43 -1.61 -0.17
CA ILE A 94 0.12 -0.25 -0.21
C ILE A 94 1.29 -0.09 0.77
N GLU A 95 2.22 0.82 0.48
CA GLU A 95 3.30 1.26 1.37
C GLU A 95 3.40 2.80 1.33
N PRO A 96 2.38 3.52 1.85
CA PRO A 96 2.19 4.95 1.57
C PRO A 96 3.23 5.86 2.24
N GLU A 97 3.95 5.37 3.24
CA GLU A 97 4.96 6.13 3.98
C GLU A 97 6.32 6.17 3.27
N MET A 98 6.49 5.45 2.16
CA MET A 98 7.76 5.30 1.48
C MET A 98 7.78 5.94 0.11
N VAL A 99 8.98 6.30 -0.35
CA VAL A 99 9.20 6.89 -1.66
C VAL A 99 10.51 6.36 -2.24
N ASN A 100 10.52 6.05 -3.54
CA ASN A 100 11.77 5.82 -4.27
C ASN A 100 12.29 7.13 -4.87
N GLU A 101 13.60 7.26 -4.98
CA GLU A 101 14.21 8.38 -5.70
C GLU A 101 13.83 8.36 -7.20
N ASP A 102 13.60 7.18 -7.76
CA ASP A 102 12.99 7.01 -9.08
C ASP A 102 11.45 6.94 -8.97
N SER A 103 10.85 8.06 -8.60
CA SER A 103 9.42 8.32 -8.66
C SER A 103 9.17 9.75 -9.15
N ASN A 104 7.97 10.01 -9.66
CA ASN A 104 7.55 11.37 -10.02
C ASN A 104 7.46 12.22 -8.77
N LEU A 105 6.87 11.66 -7.70
CA LEU A 105 6.74 12.36 -6.42
C LEU A 105 8.09 12.87 -5.89
N TYR A 106 9.12 12.03 -5.90
CA TYR A 106 10.43 12.46 -5.39
C TYR A 106 11.09 13.50 -6.31
N ARG A 107 10.93 13.41 -7.63
CA ARG A 107 11.42 14.42 -8.57
C ARG A 107 10.78 15.79 -8.36
N GLU A 108 9.49 15.81 -8.03
CA GLU A 108 8.73 17.03 -7.76
C GLU A 108 8.98 17.58 -6.36
N HIS A 109 9.11 16.70 -5.37
CA HIS A 109 9.20 17.05 -3.95
C HIS A 109 10.32 16.27 -3.23
N PRO A 110 11.60 16.46 -3.59
CA PRO A 110 12.70 15.75 -2.93
C PRO A 110 12.88 16.13 -1.46
N ASP A 111 12.31 17.27 -1.03
CA ASP A 111 12.30 17.76 0.35
C ASP A 111 11.24 17.08 1.23
N TRP A 112 10.36 16.26 0.65
CA TRP A 112 9.36 15.50 1.40
C TRP A 112 9.92 14.22 2.02
N ALA A 113 11.06 13.75 1.55
CA ALA A 113 11.75 12.63 2.19
C ALA A 113 12.54 13.10 3.42
N ILE A 114 12.40 12.36 4.52
CA ILE A 114 13.16 12.60 5.76
C ILE A 114 14.64 12.40 5.46
N ARG A 115 15.46 13.40 5.80
CA ARG A 115 16.92 13.37 5.69
C ARG A 115 17.58 14.34 6.66
N ILE A 116 18.77 14.02 7.12
CA ILE A 116 19.59 14.94 7.90
C ILE A 116 20.13 16.04 6.98
N PRO A 117 19.91 17.33 7.26
CA PRO A 117 20.44 18.40 6.45
C PRO A 117 21.94 18.27 6.17
N GLY A 118 22.34 18.39 4.90
CA GLY A 118 23.74 18.29 4.48
C GLY A 118 24.32 16.87 4.44
N LYS A 119 23.52 15.83 4.68
CA LYS A 119 23.94 14.43 4.54
C LYS A 119 23.16 13.74 3.44
N LEU A 120 23.75 12.67 2.88
CA LEU A 120 23.02 11.76 2.00
C LEU A 120 21.99 10.96 2.83
N PRO A 121 20.80 10.72 2.32
CA PRO A 121 19.79 9.94 3.02
C PRO A 121 20.21 8.49 3.18
N VAL A 122 19.83 7.89 4.29
CA VAL A 122 20.01 6.45 4.52
C VAL A 122 18.96 5.69 3.73
N ARG A 123 19.40 4.89 2.75
CA ARG A 123 18.53 4.01 1.99
C ARG A 123 18.42 2.65 2.67
N SER A 124 17.24 2.08 2.64
CA SER A 124 17.00 0.68 2.98
C SER A 124 15.96 0.14 2.01
N ARG A 125 16.19 -1.01 1.40
CA ARG A 125 15.36 -1.58 0.32
C ARG A 125 15.10 -0.59 -0.84
N ASN A 126 16.12 0.20 -1.19
CA ASN A 126 16.07 1.23 -2.25
C ASN A 126 15.02 2.33 -2.04
N GLN A 127 14.52 2.51 -0.83
CA GLN A 127 13.48 3.47 -0.52
C GLN A 127 13.86 4.44 0.60
N LEU A 128 13.22 5.60 0.61
CA LEU A 128 13.29 6.66 1.61
C LEU A 128 11.95 6.77 2.33
N ILE A 129 11.93 7.48 3.45
CA ILE A 129 10.73 7.70 4.25
C ILE A 129 10.17 9.09 3.92
N LEU A 130 8.89 9.17 3.59
CA LEU A 130 8.17 10.43 3.48
C LEU A 130 7.92 11.04 4.86
N ASP A 131 8.04 12.37 4.97
CA ASP A 131 7.79 13.08 6.22
C ASP A 131 6.29 13.22 6.50
N PHE A 132 5.70 12.18 7.09
CA PHE A 132 4.30 12.17 7.49
C PHE A 132 3.96 13.12 8.65
N SER A 133 4.94 13.79 9.29
CA SER A 133 4.64 14.90 10.19
C SER A 133 4.03 16.09 9.43
N ARG A 134 4.35 16.23 8.13
CA ARG A 134 3.87 17.30 7.25
C ARG A 134 2.48 16.96 6.68
N LYS A 135 1.55 17.90 6.87
CA LYS A 135 0.17 17.71 6.40
C LYS A 135 0.07 17.60 4.89
N GLU A 136 0.81 18.41 4.15
CA GLU A 136 0.81 18.43 2.68
C GLU A 136 1.28 17.10 2.08
N VAL A 137 2.24 16.42 2.72
CA VAL A 137 2.71 15.09 2.31
C VAL A 137 1.60 14.07 2.48
N ARG A 138 0.98 14.05 3.68
CA ARG A 138 -0.14 13.15 3.96
C ARG A 138 -1.34 13.38 3.03
N ASP A 139 -1.68 14.65 2.76
CA ASP A 139 -2.80 14.99 1.88
C ASP A 139 -2.56 14.50 0.46
N ASN A 140 -1.38 14.73 -0.10
CA ASN A 140 -1.03 14.26 -1.44
C ASN A 140 -1.15 12.74 -1.56
N ILE A 141 -0.52 12.00 -0.63
CA ILE A 141 -0.58 10.53 -0.65
C ILE A 141 -2.01 10.04 -0.42
N PHE A 142 -2.76 10.69 0.47
CA PHE A 142 -4.15 10.32 0.73
C PHE A 142 -5.03 10.48 -0.51
N ASP A 143 -4.87 11.58 -1.25
CA ASP A 143 -5.65 11.83 -2.45
C ASP A 143 -5.31 10.82 -3.56
N GLN A 144 -4.03 10.44 -3.72
CA GLN A 144 -3.62 9.40 -4.65
C GLN A 144 -4.24 8.03 -4.28
N ILE A 145 -4.16 7.64 -3.01
CA ILE A 145 -4.72 6.36 -2.53
C ILE A 145 -6.25 6.35 -2.70
N CYS A 146 -6.92 7.45 -2.36
CA CYS A 146 -8.36 7.57 -2.59
C CYS A 146 -8.71 7.43 -4.07
N ALA A 147 -7.96 8.04 -4.98
CA ALA A 147 -8.18 7.93 -6.40
C ALA A 147 -8.06 6.47 -6.92
N VAL A 148 -7.25 5.64 -6.26
CA VAL A 148 -7.19 4.21 -6.54
C VAL A 148 -8.38 3.46 -5.93
N PHE A 149 -8.69 3.71 -4.66
CA PHE A 149 -9.75 2.98 -3.96
C PHE A 149 -11.15 3.29 -4.50
N ASP A 150 -11.36 4.49 -5.02
CA ASP A 150 -12.62 4.90 -5.63
C ASP A 150 -12.87 4.22 -7.00
N GLN A 151 -11.90 3.46 -7.56
CA GLN A 151 -12.07 2.76 -8.84
C GLN A 151 -12.87 1.46 -8.74
N GLY A 152 -13.02 0.87 -7.54
CA GLY A 152 -13.76 -0.37 -7.39
C GLY A 152 -13.92 -0.82 -5.95
N LYS A 153 -14.66 -1.90 -5.75
CA LYS A 153 -14.90 -2.45 -4.41
C LYS A 153 -13.68 -3.22 -3.91
N ILE A 154 -12.81 -2.54 -3.19
CA ILE A 154 -11.69 -3.16 -2.45
C ILE A 154 -12.22 -3.62 -1.08
N ASP A 155 -11.99 -4.88 -0.72
CA ASP A 155 -12.45 -5.47 0.54
C ASP A 155 -11.38 -5.42 1.64
N TYR A 156 -10.10 -5.32 1.25
CA TYR A 156 -8.97 -5.41 2.17
C TYR A 156 -7.77 -4.63 1.67
N VAL A 157 -7.04 -4.04 2.61
CA VAL A 157 -5.79 -3.34 2.35
C VAL A 157 -4.70 -3.89 3.27
N LYS A 158 -3.59 -4.32 2.68
CA LYS A 158 -2.33 -4.59 3.38
C LYS A 158 -1.48 -3.32 3.34
N TRP A 159 -1.41 -2.62 4.47
CA TRP A 159 -0.52 -1.46 4.63
C TRP A 159 0.82 -1.92 5.16
N ASP A 160 1.84 -1.82 4.33
CA ASP A 160 3.19 -2.23 4.66
C ASP A 160 4.11 -1.07 5.07
N MET A 161 5.26 -1.41 5.63
CA MET A 161 6.39 -0.53 5.93
C MET A 161 7.66 -1.39 5.97
N ASN A 162 8.36 -1.47 4.85
CA ASN A 162 9.45 -2.44 4.67
C ASN A 162 10.84 -1.92 5.06
N ARG A 163 10.91 -0.80 5.76
CA ARG A 163 12.16 -0.30 6.33
C ARG A 163 11.93 0.38 7.68
N SER A 164 12.95 0.37 8.51
CA SER A 164 12.93 1.11 9.76
C SER A 164 13.06 2.62 9.54
N MET A 165 12.51 3.43 10.45
CA MET A 165 12.74 4.87 10.47
C MET A 165 14.21 5.18 10.66
N ALA A 166 14.74 6.09 9.86
CA ALA A 166 16.11 6.58 9.93
C ALA A 166 16.13 8.10 9.67
N ASP A 167 17.33 8.71 9.82
CA ASP A 167 17.54 10.14 9.54
C ASP A 167 16.70 11.09 10.43
N VAL A 168 16.25 10.63 11.58
CA VAL A 168 15.55 11.47 12.56
C VAL A 168 16.57 12.43 13.21
N TYR A 169 16.45 13.72 12.91
CA TYR A 169 17.41 14.73 13.34
C TYR A 169 16.81 15.82 14.23
N ALA A 170 15.50 15.98 14.24
CA ALA A 170 14.79 16.96 15.06
C ALA A 170 14.10 16.28 16.25
N GLY A 171 14.05 16.95 17.40
CA GLY A 171 13.64 16.35 18.66
C GLY A 171 12.26 15.69 18.68
N ASN A 172 11.28 16.25 17.97
CA ASN A 172 9.91 15.74 17.95
C ASN A 172 9.55 14.99 16.66
N LEU A 173 10.43 14.93 15.67
CA LEU A 173 10.09 14.41 14.34
C LEU A 173 9.49 13.00 14.39
N ALA A 174 10.07 12.09 15.15
CA ALA A 174 9.56 10.73 15.26
C ALA A 174 8.14 10.67 15.88
N TYR A 175 7.89 11.49 16.89
CA TYR A 175 6.58 11.59 17.51
C TYR A 175 5.54 12.19 16.56
N ASP A 176 5.86 13.32 15.93
CA ASP A 176 4.98 14.00 15.00
C ASP A 176 4.68 13.13 13.76
N TYR A 177 5.68 12.35 13.31
CA TYR A 177 5.51 11.35 12.26
C TYR A 177 4.46 10.29 12.63
N VAL A 178 4.57 9.70 13.82
CA VAL A 178 3.61 8.68 14.30
C VAL A 178 2.20 9.27 14.41
N LEU A 179 2.06 10.51 14.91
CA LEU A 179 0.77 11.20 14.90
C LEU A 179 0.22 11.39 13.48
N GLY A 180 1.10 11.70 12.53
CA GLY A 180 0.73 11.80 11.12
C GLY A 180 0.25 10.48 10.52
N VAL A 181 0.91 9.37 10.87
CA VAL A 181 0.48 8.01 10.47
C VAL A 181 -0.90 7.70 11.06
N TYR A 182 -1.15 8.02 12.32
CA TYR A 182 -2.45 7.81 12.95
C TYR A 182 -3.55 8.66 12.31
N ASP A 183 -3.26 9.94 12.00
CA ASP A 183 -4.20 10.80 11.27
C ASP A 183 -4.56 10.20 9.91
N PHE A 184 -3.57 9.75 9.16
CA PHE A 184 -3.81 9.12 7.86
C PHE A 184 -4.64 7.84 7.97
N MET A 185 -4.33 6.97 8.91
CA MET A 185 -5.10 5.74 9.16
C MET A 185 -6.54 6.04 9.55
N GLU A 186 -6.76 7.00 10.46
CA GLU A 186 -8.10 7.43 10.88
C GLU A 186 -8.94 7.97 9.72
N ARG A 187 -8.33 8.82 8.87
CA ARG A 187 -8.97 9.33 7.66
C ARG A 187 -9.35 8.20 6.71
N LEU A 188 -8.45 7.23 6.51
CA LEU A 188 -8.67 6.11 5.60
C LEU A 188 -9.82 5.22 6.06
N VAL A 189 -9.81 4.77 7.33
CA VAL A 189 -10.88 3.91 7.86
C VAL A 189 -12.21 4.64 8.03
N THR A 190 -12.19 5.97 8.16
CA THR A 190 -13.40 6.79 8.19
C THR A 190 -14.03 6.91 6.80
N ARG A 191 -13.21 7.11 5.77
CA ARG A 191 -13.68 7.20 4.38
C ARG A 191 -14.13 5.85 3.83
N TYR A 192 -13.42 4.78 4.19
CA TYR A 192 -13.66 3.43 3.69
C TYR A 192 -13.93 2.44 4.84
N PRO A 193 -15.07 2.58 5.55
CA PRO A 193 -15.36 1.78 6.75
C PRO A 193 -15.57 0.29 6.46
N ASP A 194 -15.76 -0.08 5.20
CA ASP A 194 -15.99 -1.45 4.73
C ASP A 194 -14.70 -2.15 4.28
N ILE A 195 -13.56 -1.47 4.29
CA ILE A 195 -12.25 -2.05 4.01
C ILE A 195 -11.63 -2.58 5.31
N LEU A 196 -11.25 -3.86 5.31
CA LEU A 196 -10.43 -4.42 6.38
C LEU A 196 -8.98 -3.98 6.18
N LEU A 197 -8.46 -3.16 7.10
CA LEU A 197 -7.08 -2.66 7.07
C LEU A 197 -6.16 -3.54 7.93
N GLU A 198 -5.11 -4.09 7.32
CA GLU A 198 -3.99 -4.77 8.00
C GLU A 198 -2.76 -3.87 8.03
N GLY A 199 -2.11 -3.75 9.19
CA GLY A 199 -0.78 -3.16 9.33
C GLY A 199 0.29 -4.26 9.28
N CYS A 200 1.05 -4.35 8.18
CA CYS A 200 2.10 -5.35 8.00
C CYS A 200 3.42 -4.93 8.65
N SER A 201 4.11 -3.97 8.10
CA SER A 201 5.43 -3.50 8.57
C SER A 201 6.49 -4.61 8.62
N GLY A 202 6.72 -5.26 7.48
CA GLY A 202 7.70 -6.34 7.36
C GLY A 202 7.40 -7.54 8.28
N GLY A 203 6.14 -7.80 8.60
CA GLY A 203 5.71 -8.86 9.51
C GLY A 203 5.52 -8.41 10.96
N GLY A 204 5.18 -7.15 11.20
CA GLY A 204 4.81 -6.64 12.53
C GLY A 204 5.83 -5.72 13.19
N GLY A 205 6.78 -5.16 12.45
CA GLY A 205 7.81 -4.26 12.98
C GLY A 205 7.30 -2.87 13.45
N ARG A 206 6.02 -2.56 13.22
CA ARG A 206 5.40 -1.28 13.63
C ARG A 206 4.91 -1.29 15.08
N PHE A 207 4.57 -2.45 15.63
CA PHE A 207 4.01 -2.63 16.98
C PHE A 207 4.71 -3.74 17.73
#